data_57f971d954353573e002c43a333bd916
#
_entry.id   57f971d954353573e002c43a333bd916
#
_cell.length_a   1.000
_cell.length_b   1.000
_cell.length_c   1.000
_cell.angle_alpha   90.00
_cell.angle_beta   90.00
_cell.angle_gamma   90.00
#
_symmetry.space_group_name_H-M   'P 1'
#
loop_
_entity.id
_entity.type
_entity.pdbx_description
1 polymer ?
#
loop_
_entity_poly.entity_id
_entity_poly.type
_entity_poly.pdbx_seq_one_letter_code
_entity_poly.pdbx_strand_id
1 'polypeptide(L)'
;MFGLFNKKGGNDVHLNNPIVVEIPYGDEVLRLETGRFAKQANGSVMATLGGTMVLATVVAEKSAVEGQDFFPLTVDYQEKYASAGRIPGSRDRREGRASTAETLTARLIDRPIRPLFPETFKNKVQIIAQVFSYDKQNHPDVLAMIASS
;
A
#
# COMPACT_ATOMS: atom_id res chain seq x y z
N MET A 1 6.53 -12.35 8.21
CA MET A 1 6.54 -11.79 9.57
C MET A 1 5.12 -11.29 9.93
N PHE A 2 4.13 -12.20 10.01
CA PHE A 2 2.70 -11.90 10.22
C PHE A 2 2.29 -12.00 11.71
N GLY A 3 3.11 -11.49 12.62
CA GLY A 3 2.89 -11.65 14.06
C GLY A 3 2.22 -10.48 14.79
N LEU A 4 1.79 -9.41 14.10
CA LEU A 4 1.35 -8.17 14.76
C LEU A 4 -0.15 -7.87 14.72
N PHE A 5 -0.98 -8.73 14.12
CA PHE A 5 -2.43 -8.51 14.06
C PHE A 5 -3.25 -9.51 14.87
N ASN A 6 -2.83 -9.79 16.11
CA ASN A 6 -3.71 -10.52 17.03
C ASN A 6 -4.65 -9.53 17.73
N LYS A 7 -5.75 -9.19 17.10
CA LYS A 7 -6.88 -8.47 17.74
C LYS A 7 -7.59 -9.40 18.70
N LYS A 8 -7.17 -9.44 19.95
CA LYS A 8 -8.06 -9.76 21.06
C LYS A 8 -8.92 -8.54 21.36
N GLY A 9 -10.21 -8.74 21.28
CA GLY A 9 -11.35 -7.99 21.79
C GLY A 9 -11.18 -6.56 22.26
N GLY A 10 -12.02 -5.73 21.68
CA GLY A 10 -12.59 -4.48 22.19
C GLY A 10 -11.71 -3.57 23.02
N ASN A 11 -11.50 -2.39 22.50
CA ASN A 11 -11.47 -1.07 23.10
C ASN A 11 -10.30 -0.24 22.61
N ASP A 12 -10.66 0.85 21.97
CA ASP A 12 -9.90 2.11 21.86
C ASP A 12 -8.38 1.96 21.70
N VAL A 13 -7.98 1.52 20.52
CA VAL A 13 -6.66 1.89 20.00
C VAL A 13 -6.65 3.41 20.03
N HIS A 14 -5.87 3.98 20.92
CA HIS A 14 -5.62 5.42 21.00
C HIS A 14 -5.14 5.90 19.63
N LEU A 15 -6.08 6.43 18.87
CA LEU A 15 -5.98 6.83 17.47
C LEU A 15 -4.98 7.98 17.24
N ASN A 16 -4.22 8.35 18.25
CA ASN A 16 -3.30 9.49 18.24
C ASN A 16 -1.81 9.14 18.39
N ASN A 17 -1.44 7.88 18.56
CA ASN A 17 -0.03 7.48 18.60
C ASN A 17 0.29 6.54 17.43
N PRO A 18 0.79 7.08 16.31
CA PRO A 18 1.27 6.23 15.23
C PRO A 18 2.47 5.40 15.69
N ILE A 19 2.55 4.17 15.24
CA ILE A 19 3.74 3.34 15.41
C ILE A 19 4.68 3.69 14.26
N VAL A 20 5.90 4.08 14.59
CA VAL A 20 6.93 4.47 13.63
C VAL A 20 8.13 3.54 13.79
N VAL A 21 8.61 3.02 12.67
CA VAL A 21 9.86 2.24 12.57
C VAL A 21 10.77 2.94 11.59
N GLU A 22 12.01 3.17 12.00
CA GLU A 22 13.05 3.79 11.18
C GLU A 22 14.16 2.77 10.92
N ILE A 23 14.52 2.62 9.65
CA ILE A 23 15.49 1.63 9.18
C ILE A 23 16.54 2.37 8.35
N PRO A 24 17.84 2.26 8.66
CA PRO A 24 18.90 2.76 7.80
C PRO A 24 18.81 2.14 6.41
N TYR A 25 18.78 2.96 5.37
CA TYR A 25 18.67 2.54 3.98
C TYR A 25 19.68 3.32 3.12
N GLY A 26 20.88 2.80 2.98
CA GLY A 26 22.00 3.52 2.37
C GLY A 26 22.37 4.74 3.21
N ASP A 27 22.41 5.90 2.57
CA ASP A 27 22.72 7.19 3.21
C ASP A 27 21.47 7.88 3.79
N GLU A 28 20.30 7.28 3.63
CA GLU A 28 19.01 7.81 4.08
C GLU A 28 18.36 6.90 5.14
N VAL A 29 17.22 7.33 5.65
CA VAL A 29 16.42 6.57 6.63
C VAL A 29 15.06 6.26 6.01
N LEU A 30 14.76 4.96 5.85
CA LEU A 30 13.43 4.50 5.51
C LEU A 30 12.56 4.55 6.76
N ARG A 31 11.52 5.35 6.73
CA ARG A 31 10.53 5.49 7.79
C ARG A 31 9.23 4.81 7.39
N LEU A 32 8.78 3.89 8.22
CA LEU A 32 7.50 3.21 8.09
C LEU A 32 6.59 3.65 9.25
N GLU A 33 5.42 4.15 8.92
CA GLU A 33 4.46 4.67 9.89
C GLU A 33 3.08 4.03 9.70
N THR A 34 2.48 3.51 10.78
CA THR A 34 1.13 2.94 10.76
C THR A 34 0.25 3.54 11.85
N GLY A 35 -1.08 3.49 11.65
CA GLY A 35 -2.07 3.98 12.62
C GLY A 35 -2.46 5.44 12.49
N ARG A 36 -1.82 6.22 11.62
CA ARG A 36 -2.15 7.64 11.40
C ARG A 36 -3.12 7.86 10.25
N PHE A 37 -2.91 7.17 9.14
CA PHE A 37 -3.68 7.34 7.90
C PHE A 37 -4.61 6.15 7.68
N ALA A 38 -5.66 6.36 6.86
CA ALA A 38 -6.58 5.33 6.40
C ALA A 38 -7.14 4.43 7.53
N LYS A 39 -7.62 5.03 8.60
CA LYS A 39 -8.10 4.35 9.82
C LYS A 39 -9.26 3.37 9.59
N GLN A 40 -9.95 3.47 8.46
CA GLN A 40 -11.05 2.57 8.09
C GLN A 40 -10.55 1.31 7.34
N ALA A 41 -9.32 1.33 6.84
CA ALA A 41 -8.70 0.15 6.23
C ALA A 41 -8.34 -0.90 7.30
N ASN A 42 -8.23 -2.17 6.90
CA ASN A 42 -7.77 -3.24 7.80
C ASN A 42 -6.30 -3.06 8.19
N GLY A 43 -5.50 -2.48 7.30
CA GLY A 43 -4.14 -2.09 7.56
C GLY A 43 -3.74 -0.92 6.67
N SER A 44 -2.81 -0.11 7.15
CA SER A 44 -2.23 1.00 6.37
C SER A 44 -0.80 1.27 6.83
N VAL A 45 0.07 1.52 5.89
CA VAL A 45 1.46 1.89 6.13
C VAL A 45 1.84 3.05 5.23
N MET A 46 2.39 4.11 5.82
CA MET A 46 3.05 5.19 5.10
C MET A 46 4.56 4.90 5.10
N ALA A 47 5.12 4.69 3.92
CA ALA A 47 6.56 4.59 3.73
C ALA A 47 7.11 5.92 3.24
N THR A 48 8.21 6.37 3.84
CA THR A 48 8.90 7.61 3.49
C THR A 48 10.39 7.34 3.36
N LEU A 49 10.97 7.77 2.26
CA LEU A 49 12.42 7.76 2.02
C LEU A 49 12.81 9.07 1.33
N GLY A 50 13.66 9.87 1.97
CA GLY A 50 13.94 11.22 1.49
C GLY A 50 12.66 12.04 1.36
N GLY A 51 12.42 12.59 0.18
CA GLY A 51 11.19 13.33 -0.16
C GLY A 51 10.09 12.48 -0.79
N THR A 52 10.32 11.18 -1.02
CA THR A 52 9.31 10.29 -1.60
C THR A 52 8.46 9.64 -0.52
N MET A 53 7.14 9.68 -0.69
CA MET A 53 6.15 9.16 0.26
C MET A 53 5.11 8.30 -0.47
N VAL A 54 4.87 7.10 0.02
CA VAL A 54 3.86 6.16 -0.50
C VAL A 54 2.99 5.65 0.64
N LEU A 55 1.68 5.74 0.46
CA LEU A 55 0.70 5.13 1.36
C LEU A 55 0.21 3.81 0.76
N ALA A 56 0.46 2.72 1.45
CA ALA A 56 -0.17 1.44 1.16
C ALA A 56 -1.33 1.20 2.13
N THR A 57 -2.46 0.76 1.60
CA THR A 57 -3.65 0.40 2.37
C THR A 57 -4.14 -0.98 1.96
N VAL A 58 -4.63 -1.75 2.91
CA VAL A 58 -5.19 -3.07 2.65
C VAL A 58 -6.58 -3.19 3.26
N VAL A 59 -7.50 -3.74 2.46
CA VAL A 59 -8.85 -4.10 2.90
C VAL A 59 -9.12 -5.54 2.51
N ALA A 60 -9.61 -6.34 3.45
CA ALA A 60 -10.01 -7.72 3.23
C ALA A 60 -11.50 -7.88 3.56
N GLU A 61 -12.23 -8.60 2.73
CA GLU A 61 -13.61 -8.99 3.02
C GLU A 61 -13.64 -9.99 4.17
N LYS A 62 -14.71 -9.96 4.95
CA LYS A 62 -14.84 -10.81 6.17
C LYS A 62 -15.09 -12.28 5.83
N SER A 63 -15.68 -12.57 4.68
CA SER A 63 -16.02 -13.92 4.23
C SER A 63 -15.66 -14.11 2.77
N ALA A 64 -15.29 -15.31 2.40
CA ALA A 64 -15.15 -15.70 1.00
C ALA A 64 -16.53 -15.84 0.34
N VAL A 65 -16.59 -15.63 -0.98
CA VAL A 65 -17.79 -15.91 -1.77
C VAL A 65 -17.95 -17.43 -1.90
N GLU A 66 -19.17 -17.92 -1.72
CA GLU A 66 -19.46 -19.35 -1.85
C GLU A 66 -19.14 -19.87 -3.25
N GLY A 67 -18.43 -21.00 -3.32
CA GLY A 67 -18.00 -21.60 -4.61
C GLY A 67 -16.73 -21.00 -5.21
N GLN A 68 -15.99 -20.15 -4.50
CA GLN A 68 -14.77 -19.54 -5.00
C GLN A 68 -13.54 -20.46 -4.83
N ASP A 69 -12.93 -20.84 -5.93
CA ASP A 69 -11.79 -21.77 -5.95
C ASP A 69 -10.41 -21.09 -5.89
N PHE A 70 -10.35 -19.77 -6.16
CA PHE A 70 -9.10 -19.01 -6.22
C PHE A 70 -9.07 -17.88 -5.18
N PHE A 71 -7.87 -17.38 -4.87
CA PHE A 71 -7.65 -16.22 -4.01
C PHE A 71 -7.75 -14.92 -4.81
N PRO A 72 -8.79 -14.08 -4.58
CA PRO A 72 -8.98 -12.82 -5.30
C PRO A 72 -8.17 -11.70 -4.65
N LEU A 73 -6.91 -11.58 -4.99
CA LEU A 73 -6.05 -10.46 -4.63
C LEU A 73 -6.05 -9.44 -5.77
N THR A 74 -6.41 -8.21 -5.44
CA THR A 74 -6.31 -7.05 -6.34
C THR A 74 -5.29 -6.09 -5.77
N VAL A 75 -4.31 -5.72 -6.58
CA VAL A 75 -3.30 -4.71 -6.24
C VAL A 75 -3.41 -3.55 -7.23
N ASP A 76 -3.60 -2.36 -6.69
CA ASP A 76 -3.65 -1.12 -7.44
C ASP A 76 -2.46 -0.24 -7.02
N TYR A 77 -1.68 0.23 -7.98
CA TYR A 77 -0.63 1.21 -7.77
C TYR A 77 -0.97 2.48 -8.52
N GLN A 78 -0.88 3.61 -7.87
CA GLN A 78 -1.32 4.90 -8.42
C GLN A 78 -0.27 5.99 -8.21
N GLU A 79 0.14 6.60 -9.31
CA GLU A 79 0.95 7.82 -9.31
C GLU A 79 0.07 9.01 -9.68
N LYS A 80 0.07 10.03 -8.84
CA LYS A 80 -0.70 11.26 -9.09
C LYS A 80 0.24 12.37 -9.58
N TYR A 81 -0.21 13.17 -10.54
CA TYR A 81 0.55 14.33 -11.00
C TYR A 81 0.90 15.28 -9.85
N ALA A 82 -0.01 15.41 -8.89
CA ALA A 82 0.17 16.21 -7.68
C ALA A 82 1.37 15.78 -6.84
N SER A 83 1.71 14.48 -6.80
CA SER A 83 2.87 13.97 -6.05
C SER A 83 4.21 14.50 -6.57
N ALA A 84 4.27 14.86 -7.85
CA ALA A 84 5.42 15.48 -8.49
C ALA A 84 5.27 17.01 -8.64
N GLY A 85 4.30 17.63 -7.95
CA GLY A 85 4.02 19.06 -8.03
C GLY A 85 3.47 19.51 -9.40
N ARG A 86 2.85 18.60 -10.14
CA ARG A 86 2.32 18.88 -11.48
C ARG A 86 0.79 18.90 -11.48
N ILE A 87 0.23 19.76 -12.32
CA ILE A 87 -1.21 19.80 -12.57
C ILE A 87 -1.48 19.01 -13.86
N PRO A 88 -2.50 18.13 -13.89
CA PRO A 88 -2.91 17.46 -15.11
C PRO A 88 -3.23 18.46 -16.21
N GLY A 89 -2.80 18.17 -17.44
CA GLY A 89 -3.03 19.04 -18.59
C GLY A 89 -4.47 18.98 -19.12
N SER A 90 -4.60 18.92 -20.45
CA SER A 90 -5.90 18.86 -21.15
C SER A 90 -6.72 17.62 -20.76
N ARG A 91 -7.99 17.60 -21.20
CA ARG A 91 -8.97 16.52 -20.95
C ARG A 91 -8.41 15.12 -21.19
N ASP A 92 -7.58 14.93 -22.21
CA ASP A 92 -7.03 13.63 -22.60
C ASP A 92 -5.86 13.17 -21.72
N ARG A 93 -5.34 14.06 -20.86
CA ARG A 93 -4.25 13.79 -19.90
C ARG A 93 -4.74 13.75 -18.45
N ARG A 94 -6.03 13.61 -18.22
CA ARG A 94 -6.59 13.47 -16.88
C ARG A 94 -6.21 12.12 -16.30
N GLU A 95 -5.99 12.10 -15.00
CA GLU A 95 -5.82 10.87 -14.22
C GLU A 95 -7.13 10.06 -14.28
N GLY A 96 -7.14 9.01 -15.06
CA GLY A 96 -8.30 8.15 -15.23
C GLY A 96 -7.91 6.69 -15.05
N ARG A 97 -7.49 6.05 -16.12
CA ARG A 97 -7.04 4.65 -16.07
C ARG A 97 -5.56 4.59 -15.70
N ALA A 98 -5.18 3.52 -15.01
CA ALA A 98 -3.78 3.23 -14.73
C ALA A 98 -2.97 3.15 -16.04
N SER A 99 -1.81 3.74 -16.05
CA SER A 99 -0.83 3.63 -17.13
C SER A 99 -0.26 2.20 -17.19
N THR A 100 0.41 1.88 -18.30
CA THR A 100 1.11 0.60 -18.42
C THR A 100 2.18 0.43 -17.34
N ALA A 101 2.90 1.50 -16.99
CA ALA A 101 3.90 1.48 -15.93
C ALA A 101 3.26 1.20 -14.57
N GLU A 102 2.18 1.89 -14.21
CA GLU A 102 1.44 1.65 -12.96
C GLU A 102 0.91 0.20 -12.89
N THR A 103 0.40 -0.33 -13.99
CA THR A 103 -0.07 -1.71 -14.06
C THR A 103 1.07 -2.71 -13.86
N LEU A 104 2.25 -2.46 -14.43
CA LEU A 104 3.42 -3.33 -14.24
C LEU A 104 3.94 -3.27 -12.81
N THR A 105 3.97 -2.08 -12.20
CA THR A 105 4.36 -1.92 -10.79
C THR A 105 3.34 -2.62 -9.86
N ALA A 106 2.04 -2.52 -10.12
CA ALA A 106 1.03 -3.25 -9.37
C ALA A 106 1.25 -4.77 -9.43
N ARG A 107 1.60 -5.32 -10.60
CA ARG A 107 1.94 -6.74 -10.77
C ARG A 107 3.25 -7.11 -10.07
N LEU A 108 4.22 -6.19 -10.03
CA LEU A 108 5.47 -6.39 -9.30
C LEU A 108 5.21 -6.49 -7.79
N ILE A 109 4.28 -5.70 -7.26
CA ILE A 109 3.84 -5.75 -5.86
C ILE A 109 3.04 -7.04 -5.57
N ASP A 110 2.11 -7.42 -6.44
CA ASP A 110 1.27 -8.62 -6.28
C ASP A 110 2.10 -9.91 -6.16
N ARG A 111 3.13 -10.04 -6.98
CA ARG A 111 3.90 -11.28 -7.13
C ARG A 111 4.56 -11.79 -5.84
N PRO A 112 5.27 -10.98 -5.03
CA PRO A 112 5.87 -11.43 -3.76
C PRO A 112 4.84 -11.58 -2.65
N ILE A 113 3.71 -10.87 -2.68
CA ILE A 113 2.71 -10.86 -1.61
C ILE A 113 1.78 -12.07 -1.72
N ARG A 114 1.36 -12.43 -2.92
CA ARG A 114 0.41 -13.51 -3.16
C ARG A 114 0.79 -14.85 -2.50
N PRO A 115 2.05 -15.32 -2.58
CA PRO A 115 2.45 -16.59 -1.95
C PRO A 115 2.47 -16.55 -0.41
N LEU A 116 2.39 -15.37 0.21
CA LEU A 116 2.39 -15.24 1.68
C LEU A 116 1.03 -15.58 2.29
N PHE A 117 -0.02 -15.61 1.49
CA PHE A 117 -1.35 -16.03 1.93
C PHE A 117 -1.47 -17.56 1.90
N PRO A 118 -2.07 -18.18 2.94
CA PRO A 118 -2.31 -19.61 2.93
C PRO A 118 -3.29 -20.01 1.82
N GLU A 119 -3.13 -21.19 1.24
CA GLU A 119 -4.00 -21.70 0.16
C GLU A 119 -5.49 -21.76 0.54
N THR A 120 -5.76 -21.90 1.83
CA THR A 120 -7.13 -21.93 2.38
C THR A 120 -7.77 -20.54 2.46
N PHE A 121 -6.98 -19.46 2.33
CA PHE A 121 -7.49 -18.09 2.41
C PHE A 121 -8.07 -17.67 1.07
N LYS A 122 -9.40 -17.54 1.00
CA LYS A 122 -10.13 -17.21 -0.23
C LYS A 122 -10.95 -15.93 -0.13
N ASN A 123 -10.75 -15.15 0.93
CA ASN A 123 -11.42 -13.86 1.08
C ASN A 123 -10.81 -12.86 0.09
N LYS A 124 -11.65 -12.02 -0.49
CA LYS A 124 -11.18 -10.96 -1.38
C LYS A 124 -10.33 -9.95 -0.60
N VAL A 125 -9.15 -9.64 -1.15
CA VAL A 125 -8.23 -8.65 -0.62
C VAL A 125 -7.94 -7.61 -1.68
N GLN A 126 -7.98 -6.36 -1.29
CA GLN A 126 -7.54 -5.25 -2.12
C GLN A 126 -6.41 -4.49 -1.42
N ILE A 127 -5.32 -4.30 -2.14
CA ILE A 127 -4.18 -3.46 -1.73
C ILE A 127 -4.15 -2.26 -2.67
N ILE A 128 -4.09 -1.06 -2.11
CA ILE A 128 -3.92 0.17 -2.88
C ILE A 128 -2.65 0.86 -2.38
N ALA A 129 -1.67 1.01 -3.25
CA ALA A 129 -0.46 1.79 -3.01
C ALA A 129 -0.54 3.10 -3.80
N GLN A 130 -0.54 4.22 -3.09
CA GLN A 130 -0.67 5.55 -3.69
C GLN A 130 0.54 6.41 -3.36
N VAL A 131 1.13 7.01 -4.39
CA VAL A 131 2.25 7.95 -4.26
C VAL A 131 1.72 9.32 -3.86
N PHE A 132 2.16 9.83 -2.70
CA PHE A 132 1.78 11.14 -2.17
C PHE A 132 2.81 12.21 -2.48
N SER A 133 4.10 11.84 -2.51
CA SER A 133 5.19 12.73 -2.86
C SER A 133 6.28 11.99 -3.60
N TYR A 134 6.96 12.67 -4.52
CA TYR A 134 8.06 12.10 -5.30
C TYR A 134 9.17 13.13 -5.46
N ASP A 135 10.36 12.84 -4.95
CA ASP A 135 11.55 13.70 -4.98
C ASP A 135 12.40 13.55 -6.25
N LYS A 136 12.06 12.62 -7.15
CA LYS A 136 12.79 12.24 -8.36
C LYS A 136 14.12 11.51 -8.12
N GLN A 137 14.46 11.18 -6.92
CA GLN A 137 15.65 10.40 -6.53
C GLN A 137 15.28 9.00 -6.07
N ASN A 138 14.30 8.90 -5.17
CA ASN A 138 13.86 7.65 -4.59
C ASN A 138 12.64 7.09 -5.35
N HIS A 139 12.80 5.95 -5.99
CA HIS A 139 11.74 5.33 -6.77
C HIS A 139 10.56 4.88 -5.90
N PRO A 140 9.34 5.37 -6.17
CA PRO A 140 8.18 5.08 -5.34
C PRO A 140 7.67 3.63 -5.46
N ASP A 141 8.01 2.91 -6.54
CA ASP A 141 7.66 1.50 -6.75
C ASP A 141 8.30 0.59 -5.69
N VAL A 142 9.57 0.83 -5.35
CA VAL A 142 10.28 0.10 -4.28
C VAL A 142 9.63 0.35 -2.92
N LEU A 143 9.31 1.62 -2.63
CA LEU A 143 8.63 1.98 -1.38
C LEU A 143 7.23 1.36 -1.32
N ALA A 144 6.51 1.35 -2.43
CA ALA A 144 5.20 0.74 -2.53
C ALA A 144 5.24 -0.77 -2.23
N MET A 145 6.27 -1.46 -2.74
CA MET A 145 6.47 -2.88 -2.47
C MET A 145 6.77 -3.14 -0.98
N ILE A 146 7.67 -2.34 -0.38
CA ILE A 146 8.00 -2.45 1.04
C ILE A 146 6.78 -2.14 1.92
N ALA A 147 6.03 -1.09 1.62
CA ALA A 147 4.86 -0.69 2.40
C ALA A 147 3.70 -1.68 2.30
N SER A 148 3.62 -2.45 1.21
CA SER A 148 2.55 -3.41 0.95
C SER A 148 2.84 -4.81 1.50
N SER A 149 4.11 -5.11 1.82
CA SER A 149 4.54 -6.40 2.37
C SER A 149 4.44 -6.46 3.89
#